data_9cbfa535516504cb03e1ecd314d65633
#
_entry.id   9cbfa535516504cb03e1ecd314d65633
#
_cell.length_a   1.000
_cell.length_b   1.000
_cell.length_c   1.000
_cell.angle_alpha   90.00
_cell.angle_beta   90.00
_cell.angle_gamma   90.00
#
_symmetry.space_group_name_H-M   'P 1'
#
loop_
_entity.id
_entity.type
_entity.pdbx_description
1 polymer ?
#
loop_
_entity_poly.entity_id
_entity_poly.type
_entity_poly.pdbx_seq_one_letter_code
_entity_poly.pdbx_strand_id
1 'polypeptide(L)'
;KQTAGRERLGTLAPKFAELNDDVLFGEVWSREEELNARDRSMITIAALFSAGLYPQLKSHLVLGKEHGITKSEVVEIVTQLAFYCGWPKAWSTFPIIEEVYGNETEEGIPSQLSIFPIGKPNTAFAEYFSGRSFLAPVSSSQVPIFNVTFEPGCRNNWHIHHAEKGGGQMLLCVYGQGWYQEWGKDPVELNPGDVVNIPEGVKHWHGARKDSWFRHLAVEVPSENGSTEWCEAVDDAQYEKLG
;
A
#
# COMPACT_ATOMS: atom_id res chain seq x y z
N LYS A 1 12.99 16.56 3.12
CA LYS A 1 13.71 17.08 4.30
C LYS A 1 12.69 17.51 5.34
N GLN A 2 12.79 17.01 6.59
CA GLN A 2 11.87 17.37 7.67
C GLN A 2 12.05 18.83 8.08
N THR A 3 10.95 19.56 8.30
CA THR A 3 10.94 20.99 8.68
C THR A 3 10.03 21.28 9.88
N ALA A 4 9.38 20.24 10.42
CA ALA A 4 8.40 20.38 11.49
C ALA A 4 8.96 21.01 12.78
N GLY A 5 10.24 20.83 13.08
CA GLY A 5 10.91 21.49 14.20
C GLY A 5 10.95 22.99 14.02
N ARG A 6 11.39 23.47 12.85
CA ARG A 6 11.46 24.91 12.54
C ARG A 6 10.08 25.56 12.45
N GLU A 7 9.11 24.86 11.86
CA GLU A 7 7.75 25.38 11.72
C GLU A 7 7.06 25.58 13.09
N ARG A 8 7.26 24.65 14.02
CA ARG A 8 6.59 24.68 15.32
C ARG A 8 7.35 25.42 16.40
N LEU A 9 8.66 25.31 16.40
CA LEU A 9 9.53 25.77 17.49
C LEU A 9 10.62 26.76 17.06
N GLY A 10 10.75 27.07 15.77
CA GLY A 10 11.84 27.89 15.27
C GLY A 10 11.97 29.25 15.92
N THR A 11 10.86 29.85 16.33
CA THR A 11 10.86 31.15 17.06
C THR A 11 11.18 30.98 18.55
N LEU A 12 10.64 29.92 19.18
CA LEU A 12 10.77 29.70 20.62
C LEU A 12 12.11 29.07 21.00
N ALA A 13 12.52 28.03 20.21
CA ALA A 13 13.69 27.21 20.50
C ALA A 13 14.47 26.90 19.21
N PRO A 14 15.10 27.89 18.58
CA PRO A 14 15.68 27.75 17.24
C PRO A 14 16.77 26.70 17.17
N LYS A 15 17.63 26.59 18.21
CA LYS A 15 18.68 25.55 18.22
C LYS A 15 18.12 24.14 18.38
N PHE A 16 17.06 23.96 19.16
CA PHE A 16 16.37 22.69 19.28
C PHE A 16 15.74 22.28 17.94
N ALA A 17 15.06 23.22 17.27
CA ALA A 17 14.46 23.01 15.97
C ALA A 17 15.49 22.61 14.90
N GLU A 18 16.64 23.28 14.87
CA GLU A 18 17.77 22.93 14.01
C GLU A 18 18.25 21.48 14.25
N LEU A 19 18.50 21.12 15.52
CA LEU A 19 18.98 19.80 15.88
C LEU A 19 17.94 18.71 15.53
N ASN A 20 16.65 18.99 15.73
CA ASN A 20 15.58 18.10 15.34
C ASN A 20 15.55 17.84 13.84
N ASP A 21 15.55 18.90 13.03
CA ASP A 21 15.34 18.77 11.59
C ASP A 21 16.61 18.32 10.86
N ASP A 22 17.78 18.86 11.22
CA ASP A 22 19.01 18.60 10.49
C ASP A 22 19.77 17.37 11.03
N VAL A 23 19.85 17.21 12.35
CA VAL A 23 20.61 16.11 12.94
C VAL A 23 19.76 14.86 13.12
N LEU A 24 18.65 14.97 13.87
CA LEU A 24 17.82 13.79 14.14
C LEU A 24 17.25 13.23 12.83
N PHE A 25 16.49 14.03 12.08
CA PHE A 25 15.86 13.57 10.85
C PHE A 25 16.79 13.65 9.62
N GLY A 26 17.70 14.62 9.56
CA GLY A 26 18.61 14.79 8.44
C GLY A 26 19.80 13.84 8.42
N GLU A 27 20.32 13.46 9.58
CA GLU A 27 21.53 12.60 9.68
C GLU A 27 21.20 11.23 10.27
N VAL A 28 20.49 11.15 11.41
CA VAL A 28 20.26 9.87 12.09
C VAL A 28 19.21 9.02 11.38
N TRP A 29 18.05 9.59 11.06
CA TRP A 29 16.97 8.86 10.37
C TRP A 29 17.32 8.51 8.92
N SER A 30 18.21 9.25 8.26
CA SER A 30 18.67 9.00 6.89
C SER A 30 19.68 7.85 6.75
N ARG A 31 20.11 7.24 7.86
CA ARG A 31 21.05 6.11 7.84
C ARG A 31 20.32 4.78 7.59
N GLU A 32 19.68 4.68 6.44
CA GLU A 32 18.81 3.53 6.12
C GLU A 32 19.60 2.24 5.87
N GLU A 33 20.85 2.33 5.41
CA GLU A 33 21.76 1.19 5.24
C GLU A 33 22.11 0.51 6.58
N GLU A 34 22.13 1.27 7.68
CA GLU A 34 22.43 0.78 9.02
C GLU A 34 21.19 0.20 9.72
N LEU A 35 20.06 0.87 9.56
CA LEU A 35 18.78 0.47 10.10
C LEU A 35 17.68 1.14 9.26
N ASN A 36 16.83 0.38 8.62
CA ASN A 36 15.79 0.88 7.74
C ASN A 36 14.74 1.74 8.48
N ALA A 37 13.99 2.55 7.75
CA ALA A 37 13.03 3.50 8.30
C ALA A 37 11.91 2.79 9.10
N ARG A 38 11.49 1.59 8.66
CA ARG A 38 10.46 0.80 9.33
C ARG A 38 10.89 0.34 10.71
N ASP A 39 12.09 -0.24 10.83
CA ASP A 39 12.60 -0.73 12.11
C ASP A 39 12.92 0.43 13.06
N ARG A 40 13.41 1.56 12.54
CA ARG A 40 13.55 2.81 13.33
C ARG A 40 12.23 3.26 13.91
N SER A 41 11.16 3.25 13.13
CA SER A 41 9.82 3.58 13.60
C SER A 41 9.35 2.62 14.69
N MET A 42 9.57 1.32 14.50
CA MET A 42 9.17 0.29 15.46
C MET A 42 9.85 0.46 16.82
N ILE A 43 11.16 0.67 16.85
CA ILE A 43 11.91 0.90 18.11
C ILE A 43 11.53 2.25 18.75
N THR A 44 11.25 3.28 17.95
CA THR A 44 10.82 4.59 18.45
C THR A 44 9.43 4.51 19.07
N ILE A 45 8.48 3.82 18.43
CA ILE A 45 7.14 3.53 18.97
C ILE A 45 7.27 2.79 20.31
N ALA A 46 8.10 1.75 20.37
CA ALA A 46 8.32 0.99 21.60
C ALA A 46 8.92 1.87 22.73
N ALA A 47 9.87 2.73 22.41
CA ALA A 47 10.48 3.65 23.35
C ALA A 47 9.48 4.68 23.90
N LEU A 48 8.70 5.30 23.02
CA LEU A 48 7.68 6.30 23.39
C LEU A 48 6.54 5.68 24.19
N PHE A 49 6.08 4.48 23.85
CA PHE A 49 5.14 3.69 24.62
C PHE A 49 5.68 3.41 26.02
N SER A 50 6.91 2.91 26.11
CA SER A 50 7.54 2.59 27.38
C SER A 50 7.68 3.81 28.31
N ALA A 51 7.97 4.98 27.74
CA ALA A 51 8.07 6.24 28.44
C ALA A 51 6.69 6.88 28.77
N GLY A 52 5.58 6.41 28.18
CA GLY A 52 4.25 7.01 28.33
C GLY A 52 4.09 8.37 27.65
N LEU A 53 4.84 8.62 26.59
CA LEU A 53 4.85 9.88 25.85
C LEU A 53 3.81 9.84 24.70
N TYR A 54 2.54 9.82 25.08
CA TYR A 54 1.42 9.57 24.15
C TYR A 54 1.26 10.60 23.00
N PRO A 55 1.45 11.92 23.19
CA PRO A 55 1.40 12.86 22.06
C PRO A 55 2.45 12.59 21.01
N GLN A 56 3.68 12.27 21.44
CA GLN A 56 4.77 11.91 20.54
C GLN A 56 4.57 10.52 19.92
N LEU A 57 4.04 9.58 20.71
CA LEU A 57 3.67 8.25 20.24
C LEU A 57 2.68 8.33 19.08
N LYS A 58 1.64 9.17 19.18
CA LYS A 58 0.67 9.38 18.09
C LYS A 58 1.37 9.82 16.80
N SER A 59 2.27 10.80 16.88
CA SER A 59 3.00 11.28 15.70
C SER A 59 3.90 10.18 15.09
N HIS A 60 4.52 9.35 15.92
CA HIS A 60 5.35 8.25 15.45
C HIS A 60 4.55 7.02 15.02
N LEU A 61 3.31 6.86 15.43
CA LEU A 61 2.38 5.87 14.85
C LEU A 61 2.00 6.27 13.42
N VAL A 62 1.73 7.56 13.17
CA VAL A 62 1.50 8.07 11.80
C VAL A 62 2.72 7.80 10.91
N LEU A 63 3.91 8.19 11.37
CA LEU A 63 5.15 7.95 10.63
C LEU A 63 5.43 6.45 10.43
N GLY A 64 5.17 5.62 11.44
CA GLY A 64 5.31 4.17 11.34
C GLY A 64 4.39 3.54 10.31
N LYS A 65 3.17 4.06 10.20
CA LYS A 65 2.21 3.69 9.18
C LYS A 65 2.72 4.02 7.76
N GLU A 66 3.26 5.21 7.56
CA GLU A 66 3.92 5.63 6.30
C GLU A 66 5.11 4.71 5.95
N HIS A 67 5.80 4.18 6.95
CA HIS A 67 6.91 3.23 6.80
C HIS A 67 6.45 1.75 6.74
N GLY A 68 5.15 1.49 6.59
CA GLY A 68 4.60 0.15 6.38
C GLY A 68 4.41 -0.69 7.65
N ILE A 69 4.36 -0.09 8.84
CA ILE A 69 3.97 -0.80 10.06
C ILE A 69 2.44 -0.90 10.09
N THR A 70 1.92 -2.12 10.16
CA THR A 70 0.48 -2.39 10.13
C THR A 70 -0.17 -2.20 11.49
N LYS A 71 -1.51 -2.04 11.51
CA LYS A 71 -2.32 -2.00 12.74
C LYS A 71 -2.07 -3.24 13.62
N SER A 72 -2.06 -4.42 13.01
CA SER A 72 -1.84 -5.70 13.70
C SER A 72 -0.49 -5.75 14.39
N GLU A 73 0.58 -5.30 13.72
CA GLU A 73 1.92 -5.23 14.30
C GLU A 73 2.00 -4.27 15.48
N VAL A 74 1.38 -3.08 15.37
CA VAL A 74 1.36 -2.12 16.48
C VAL A 74 0.58 -2.68 17.67
N VAL A 75 -0.58 -3.34 17.43
CA VAL A 75 -1.35 -4.00 18.48
C VAL A 75 -0.51 -5.06 19.17
N GLU A 76 0.24 -5.87 18.42
CA GLU A 76 1.10 -6.91 18.98
C GLU A 76 2.29 -6.33 19.78
N ILE A 77 2.94 -5.25 19.28
CA ILE A 77 3.97 -4.51 20.00
C ILE A 77 3.44 -4.05 21.36
N VAL A 78 2.26 -3.43 21.39
CA VAL A 78 1.64 -2.93 22.64
C VAL A 78 1.24 -4.08 23.56
N THR A 79 0.71 -5.17 23.00
CA THR A 79 0.34 -6.39 23.75
C THR A 79 1.55 -6.99 24.45
N GLN A 80 2.64 -7.19 23.73
CA GLN A 80 3.89 -7.68 24.31
C GLN A 80 4.43 -6.73 25.37
N LEU A 81 4.53 -5.45 25.07
CA LEU A 81 5.10 -4.45 25.95
C LEU A 81 4.23 -4.18 27.19
N ALA A 82 2.95 -4.54 27.20
CA ALA A 82 2.11 -4.47 28.37
C ALA A 82 2.68 -5.27 29.56
N PHE A 83 3.35 -6.40 29.29
CA PHE A 83 4.01 -7.23 30.29
C PHE A 83 5.33 -6.63 30.81
N TYR A 84 6.02 -5.82 30.02
CA TYR A 84 7.30 -5.20 30.41
C TYR A 84 7.16 -3.78 30.94
N CYS A 85 6.13 -3.05 30.49
CA CYS A 85 5.97 -1.62 30.77
C CYS A 85 4.70 -1.28 31.57
N GLY A 86 3.80 -2.25 31.74
CA GLY A 86 2.58 -2.16 32.53
C GLY A 86 1.30 -1.91 31.72
N TRP A 87 0.23 -2.59 32.11
CA TRP A 87 -1.09 -2.61 31.47
C TRP A 87 -1.76 -1.25 31.32
N PRO A 88 -1.68 -0.30 32.31
CA PRO A 88 -2.30 1.01 32.14
C PRO A 88 -1.80 1.79 30.93
N LYS A 89 -0.52 1.61 30.55
CA LYS A 89 0.04 2.24 29.35
C LYS A 89 -0.56 1.65 28.08
N ALA A 90 -0.75 0.33 28.03
CA ALA A 90 -1.40 -0.33 26.90
C ALA A 90 -2.85 0.17 26.73
N TRP A 91 -3.64 0.21 27.80
CA TRP A 91 -4.99 0.75 27.76
C TRP A 91 -5.04 2.20 27.24
N SER A 92 -4.08 3.03 27.63
CA SER A 92 -4.01 4.42 27.16
C SER A 92 -3.57 4.53 25.70
N THR A 93 -2.91 3.49 25.15
CA THR A 93 -2.39 3.50 23.77
C THR A 93 -3.42 3.02 22.76
N PHE A 94 -4.27 2.05 23.08
CA PHE A 94 -5.24 1.50 22.13
C PHE A 94 -6.17 2.54 21.49
N PRO A 95 -6.73 3.54 22.22
CA PRO A 95 -7.50 4.61 21.57
C PRO A 95 -6.69 5.43 20.56
N ILE A 96 -5.38 5.59 20.78
CA ILE A 96 -4.51 6.31 19.87
C ILE A 96 -4.25 5.46 18.60
N ILE A 97 -4.10 4.15 18.77
CA ILE A 97 -3.99 3.21 17.62
C ILE A 97 -5.27 3.26 16.80
N GLU A 98 -6.44 3.22 17.45
CA GLU A 98 -7.72 3.36 16.74
C GLU A 98 -7.84 4.70 16.01
N GLU A 99 -7.37 5.80 16.59
CA GLU A 99 -7.39 7.10 15.93
C GLU A 99 -6.50 7.13 14.68
N VAL A 100 -5.32 6.50 14.73
CA VAL A 100 -4.33 6.50 13.62
C VAL A 100 -4.65 5.45 12.56
N TYR A 101 -5.08 4.27 12.99
CA TYR A 101 -5.28 3.09 12.13
C TYR A 101 -6.75 2.68 11.98
N GLY A 102 -7.69 3.35 12.64
CA GLY A 102 -9.08 2.91 12.77
C GLY A 102 -9.82 2.63 11.46
N ASN A 103 -9.36 3.21 10.37
CA ASN A 103 -9.89 3.00 9.02
C ASN A 103 -9.17 1.88 8.24
N GLU A 104 -8.29 1.12 8.88
CA GLU A 104 -7.57 0.02 8.25
C GLU A 104 -8.09 -1.34 8.70
N THR A 105 -8.04 -2.31 7.81
CA THR A 105 -8.26 -3.73 8.14
C THR A 105 -7.03 -4.27 8.89
N GLU A 106 -7.15 -5.47 9.49
CA GLU A 106 -6.05 -6.17 10.19
C GLU A 106 -4.79 -6.36 9.32
N GLU A 107 -4.91 -6.23 8.01
CA GLU A 107 -3.85 -6.42 7.03
C GLU A 107 -3.20 -5.10 6.57
N GLY A 108 -3.49 -3.96 7.22
CA GLY A 108 -2.99 -2.64 6.85
C GLY A 108 -3.67 -2.05 5.61
N ILE A 109 -4.80 -2.62 5.21
CA ILE A 109 -5.56 -2.19 4.04
C ILE A 109 -6.56 -1.13 4.50
N PRO A 110 -6.58 0.07 3.88
CA PRO A 110 -7.57 1.09 4.21
C PRO A 110 -9.01 0.57 4.04
N SER A 111 -9.81 0.59 5.09
CA SER A 111 -11.17 0.01 5.09
C SER A 111 -12.19 0.75 4.21
N GLN A 112 -11.91 2.02 3.87
CA GLN A 112 -12.82 2.89 3.10
C GLN A 112 -12.46 2.99 1.60
N LEU A 113 -11.68 2.06 1.06
CA LEU A 113 -11.19 2.15 -0.31
C LEU A 113 -12.30 2.10 -1.37
N SER A 114 -13.39 1.41 -1.11
CA SER A 114 -14.46 1.20 -2.11
C SER A 114 -15.66 0.51 -1.47
N ILE A 115 -16.82 0.64 -2.10
CA ILE A 115 -18.03 -0.14 -1.75
C ILE A 115 -17.89 -1.64 -2.06
N PHE A 116 -16.90 -2.02 -2.86
CA PHE A 116 -16.64 -3.43 -3.18
C PHE A 116 -15.72 -4.07 -2.13
N PRO A 117 -15.91 -5.37 -1.83
CA PRO A 117 -15.09 -6.08 -0.84
C PRO A 117 -13.63 -6.15 -1.29
N ILE A 118 -12.70 -6.05 -0.34
CA ILE A 118 -11.26 -6.21 -0.59
C ILE A 118 -10.94 -7.63 -1.07
N GLY A 119 -11.55 -8.61 -0.44
CA GLY A 119 -11.31 -10.01 -0.73
C GLY A 119 -10.22 -10.63 0.13
N LYS A 120 -9.78 -11.80 -0.30
CA LYS A 120 -8.70 -12.56 0.35
C LYS A 120 -7.37 -12.27 -0.32
N PRO A 121 -6.23 -12.51 0.37
CA PRO A 121 -4.92 -12.52 -0.28
C PRO A 121 -4.95 -13.37 -1.54
N ASN A 122 -4.43 -12.83 -2.63
CA ASN A 122 -4.42 -13.47 -3.95
C ASN A 122 -3.32 -14.54 -4.03
N THR A 123 -3.46 -15.61 -3.26
CA THR A 123 -2.46 -16.68 -3.18
C THR A 123 -2.42 -17.55 -4.42
N ALA A 124 -3.56 -17.72 -5.10
CA ALA A 124 -3.68 -18.59 -6.28
C ALA A 124 -2.89 -18.07 -7.50
N PHE A 125 -2.70 -16.75 -7.60
CA PHE A 125 -1.98 -16.11 -8.70
C PHE A 125 -0.73 -15.36 -8.22
N ALA A 126 -0.28 -15.57 -6.96
CA ALA A 126 0.81 -14.82 -6.35
C ALA A 126 2.12 -14.87 -7.17
N GLU A 127 2.39 -15.97 -7.88
CA GLU A 127 3.56 -16.12 -8.75
C GLU A 127 3.58 -15.14 -9.94
N TYR A 128 2.42 -14.58 -10.30
CA TYR A 128 2.29 -13.62 -11.39
C TYR A 128 2.20 -12.16 -10.92
N PHE A 129 2.48 -11.90 -9.63
CA PHE A 129 2.44 -10.57 -9.06
C PHE A 129 3.73 -10.26 -8.32
N SER A 130 4.29 -9.07 -8.55
CA SER A 130 5.33 -8.48 -7.70
C SER A 130 4.64 -7.68 -6.61
N GLY A 131 4.77 -8.11 -5.34
CA GLY A 131 4.07 -7.49 -4.21
C GLY A 131 2.74 -8.17 -3.86
N ARG A 132 2.06 -7.63 -2.85
CA ARG A 132 0.83 -8.22 -2.29
C ARG A 132 -0.41 -7.70 -3.00
N SER A 133 -1.30 -8.61 -3.38
CA SER A 133 -2.60 -8.27 -3.95
C SER A 133 -3.72 -9.07 -3.30
N PHE A 134 -4.95 -8.57 -3.46
CA PHE A 134 -6.16 -9.20 -2.90
C PHE A 134 -7.19 -9.31 -3.99
N LEU A 135 -8.00 -10.36 -3.92
CA LEU A 135 -8.99 -10.69 -4.94
C LEU A 135 -10.35 -11.01 -4.30
N ALA A 136 -11.38 -10.32 -4.76
CA ALA A 136 -12.76 -10.61 -4.40
C ALA A 136 -13.62 -10.83 -5.64
N PRO A 137 -14.35 -11.95 -5.76
CA PRO A 137 -15.36 -12.09 -6.79
C PRO A 137 -16.53 -11.13 -6.50
N VAL A 138 -16.91 -10.33 -7.49
CA VAL A 138 -18.06 -9.42 -7.45
C VAL A 138 -19.22 -10.03 -8.23
N SER A 139 -18.93 -10.68 -9.35
CA SER A 139 -19.89 -11.43 -10.15
C SER A 139 -19.21 -12.70 -10.66
N SER A 140 -19.92 -13.83 -10.60
CA SER A 140 -19.44 -15.13 -11.10
C SER A 140 -20.37 -15.76 -12.16
N SER A 141 -21.46 -15.04 -12.51
CA SER A 141 -22.42 -15.47 -13.53
C SER A 141 -22.53 -14.43 -14.64
N GLN A 142 -22.90 -14.83 -15.85
CA GLN A 142 -22.99 -14.03 -17.06
C GLN A 142 -21.67 -13.35 -17.44
N VAL A 143 -21.25 -12.34 -16.66
CA VAL A 143 -19.98 -11.63 -16.82
C VAL A 143 -19.20 -11.74 -15.51
N PRO A 144 -18.10 -12.49 -15.48
CA PRO A 144 -17.23 -12.55 -14.30
C PRO A 144 -16.61 -11.17 -14.04
N ILE A 145 -16.69 -10.73 -12.80
CA ILE A 145 -16.11 -9.46 -12.35
C ILE A 145 -15.37 -9.72 -11.04
N PHE A 146 -14.13 -9.28 -10.98
CA PHE A 146 -13.30 -9.37 -9.80
C PHE A 146 -12.88 -7.98 -9.34
N ASN A 147 -12.98 -7.72 -8.05
CA ASN A 147 -12.33 -6.56 -7.46
C ASN A 147 -10.90 -6.95 -7.13
N VAL A 148 -9.93 -6.33 -7.79
CA VAL A 148 -8.50 -6.55 -7.59
C VAL A 148 -7.93 -5.38 -6.85
N THR A 149 -7.29 -5.64 -5.70
CA THR A 149 -6.65 -4.65 -4.85
C THR A 149 -5.15 -4.91 -4.85
N PHE A 150 -4.37 -3.89 -5.17
CA PHE A 150 -2.91 -3.89 -5.18
C PHE A 150 -2.39 -3.01 -4.05
N GLU A 151 -1.46 -3.51 -3.25
CA GLU A 151 -0.71 -2.65 -2.34
C GLU A 151 0.24 -1.72 -3.10
N PRO A 152 0.74 -0.64 -2.46
CA PRO A 152 1.74 0.23 -3.08
C PRO A 152 2.91 -0.56 -3.65
N GLY A 153 3.26 -0.29 -4.91
CA GLY A 153 4.32 -1.01 -5.63
C GLY A 153 3.93 -2.35 -6.25
N CYS A 154 2.78 -2.92 -5.89
CA CYS A 154 2.34 -4.20 -6.44
C CYS A 154 1.86 -4.07 -7.89
N ARG A 155 2.27 -5.00 -8.73
CA ARG A 155 1.89 -5.10 -10.14
C ARG A 155 1.85 -6.54 -10.61
N ASN A 156 1.02 -6.84 -11.63
CA ASN A 156 1.03 -8.15 -12.26
C ASN A 156 2.12 -8.24 -13.35
N ASN A 157 2.41 -9.46 -13.75
CA ASN A 157 3.27 -9.74 -14.89
C ASN A 157 2.61 -9.26 -16.19
N TRP A 158 3.40 -9.12 -17.24
CA TRP A 158 2.89 -9.06 -18.59
C TRP A 158 2.01 -10.27 -18.85
N HIS A 159 0.86 -10.07 -19.49
CA HIS A 159 -0.07 -11.14 -19.81
C HIS A 159 -0.94 -10.81 -21.02
N ILE A 160 -1.58 -11.82 -21.57
CA ILE A 160 -2.43 -11.73 -22.75
C ILE A 160 -3.72 -12.49 -22.50
N HIS A 161 -4.85 -11.87 -22.78
CA HIS A 161 -6.14 -12.56 -22.83
C HIS A 161 -6.41 -13.03 -24.24
N HIS A 162 -6.35 -14.33 -24.47
CA HIS A 162 -6.66 -14.95 -25.76
C HIS A 162 -8.13 -15.33 -25.84
N ALA A 163 -8.71 -15.24 -27.05
CA ALA A 163 -10.03 -15.75 -27.35
C ALA A 163 -10.15 -16.00 -28.87
N GLU A 164 -11.05 -16.93 -29.27
CA GLU A 164 -11.40 -17.11 -30.67
C GLU A 164 -12.45 -16.11 -31.12
N LYS A 165 -13.29 -15.64 -30.19
CA LYS A 165 -14.32 -14.66 -30.44
C LYS A 165 -14.71 -13.94 -29.15
N GLY A 166 -14.90 -12.62 -29.21
CA GLY A 166 -15.04 -11.78 -28.02
C GLY A 166 -13.75 -11.73 -27.22
N GLY A 167 -13.86 -11.69 -25.91
CA GLY A 167 -12.69 -11.75 -25.01
C GLY A 167 -12.02 -10.40 -24.75
N GLY A 168 -10.84 -10.46 -24.15
CA GLY A 168 -10.17 -9.32 -23.57
C GLY A 168 -10.64 -9.01 -22.15
N GLN A 169 -10.25 -7.86 -21.65
CA GLN A 169 -10.56 -7.44 -20.28
C GLN A 169 -10.93 -5.95 -20.25
N MET A 170 -11.80 -5.57 -19.33
CA MET A 170 -12.06 -4.17 -19.04
C MET A 170 -11.68 -3.87 -17.60
N LEU A 171 -10.95 -2.79 -17.37
CA LEU A 171 -10.62 -2.29 -16.04
C LEU A 171 -11.46 -1.05 -15.74
N LEU A 172 -12.15 -1.05 -14.60
CA LEU A 172 -12.84 0.12 -14.07
C LEU A 172 -12.12 0.53 -12.78
N CYS A 173 -11.41 1.64 -12.80
CA CYS A 173 -10.64 2.11 -11.66
C CYS A 173 -11.56 2.70 -10.60
N VAL A 174 -11.50 2.17 -9.37
CA VAL A 174 -12.45 2.52 -8.30
C VAL A 174 -11.79 3.16 -7.09
N TYR A 175 -10.45 3.04 -6.94
CA TYR A 175 -9.72 3.68 -5.84
C TYR A 175 -8.22 3.77 -6.11
N GLY A 176 -7.59 4.82 -5.56
CA GLY A 176 -6.15 5.02 -5.57
C GLY A 176 -5.59 5.32 -6.95
N GLN A 177 -4.30 5.12 -7.12
CA GLN A 177 -3.60 5.42 -8.38
C GLN A 177 -2.78 4.22 -8.83
N GLY A 178 -2.78 3.98 -10.13
CA GLY A 178 -2.08 2.85 -10.73
C GLY A 178 -1.54 3.15 -12.11
N TRP A 179 -1.03 2.12 -12.74
CA TRP A 179 -0.48 2.13 -14.08
C TRP A 179 -1.11 1.05 -14.93
N TYR A 180 -1.24 1.34 -16.22
CA TYR A 180 -1.52 0.40 -17.29
C TYR A 180 -0.54 0.61 -18.42
N GLN A 181 -0.07 -0.48 -19.02
CA GLN A 181 0.80 -0.39 -20.19
C GLN A 181 0.55 -1.55 -21.15
N GLU A 182 0.39 -1.24 -22.43
CA GLU A 182 0.47 -2.21 -23.53
C GLU A 182 1.92 -2.39 -23.98
N TRP A 183 2.26 -3.57 -24.43
CA TRP A 183 3.59 -3.86 -24.95
C TRP A 183 3.98 -2.91 -26.09
N GLY A 184 5.13 -2.27 -25.95
CA GLY A 184 5.66 -1.33 -26.93
C GLY A 184 5.04 0.06 -26.93
N LYS A 185 4.14 0.35 -25.96
CA LYS A 185 3.59 1.70 -25.75
C LYS A 185 4.06 2.30 -24.44
N ASP A 186 3.88 3.61 -24.31
CA ASP A 186 4.13 4.31 -23.05
C ASP A 186 3.09 3.92 -21.98
N PRO A 187 3.48 3.82 -20.69
CA PRO A 187 2.55 3.58 -19.60
C PRO A 187 1.57 4.75 -19.41
N VAL A 188 0.34 4.40 -19.03
CA VAL A 188 -0.74 5.34 -18.76
C VAL A 188 -1.08 5.30 -17.28
N GLU A 189 -1.13 6.47 -16.65
CA GLU A 189 -1.59 6.60 -15.26
C GLU A 189 -3.10 6.34 -15.18
N LEU A 190 -3.51 5.60 -14.14
CA LEU A 190 -4.90 5.26 -13.87
C LEU A 190 -5.37 5.91 -12.58
N ASN A 191 -6.52 6.58 -12.66
CA ASN A 191 -7.18 7.25 -11.56
C ASN A 191 -8.62 6.73 -11.38
N PRO A 192 -9.25 6.92 -10.21
CA PRO A 192 -10.65 6.53 -10.01
C PRO A 192 -11.57 7.17 -11.05
N GLY A 193 -12.39 6.35 -11.70
CA GLY A 193 -13.27 6.72 -12.78
C GLY A 193 -12.72 6.41 -14.18
N ASP A 194 -11.43 6.12 -14.31
CA ASP A 194 -10.86 5.70 -15.60
C ASP A 194 -11.36 4.30 -15.98
N VAL A 195 -11.57 4.11 -17.28
CA VAL A 195 -11.97 2.83 -17.88
C VAL A 195 -11.00 2.46 -18.98
N VAL A 196 -10.36 1.30 -18.85
CA VAL A 196 -9.47 0.75 -19.87
C VAL A 196 -10.16 -0.42 -20.56
N ASN A 197 -10.29 -0.37 -21.87
CA ASN A 197 -10.75 -1.50 -22.68
C ASN A 197 -9.53 -2.17 -23.32
N ILE A 198 -9.32 -3.43 -22.98
CA ILE A 198 -8.19 -4.23 -23.42
C ILE A 198 -8.70 -5.32 -24.35
N PRO A 199 -8.50 -5.21 -25.68
CA PRO A 199 -8.90 -6.25 -26.61
C PRO A 199 -8.18 -7.58 -26.37
N GLU A 200 -8.74 -8.66 -26.90
CA GLU A 200 -8.06 -9.95 -26.95
C GLU A 200 -6.72 -9.85 -27.71
N GLY A 201 -5.74 -10.63 -27.33
CA GLY A 201 -4.42 -10.68 -27.94
C GLY A 201 -3.49 -9.52 -27.56
N VAL A 202 -3.94 -8.52 -26.82
CA VAL A 202 -3.09 -7.41 -26.38
C VAL A 202 -2.24 -7.84 -25.20
N LYS A 203 -0.91 -7.80 -25.34
CA LYS A 203 0.03 -8.01 -24.24
C LYS A 203 0.10 -6.74 -23.40
N HIS A 204 -0.20 -6.84 -22.11
CA HIS A 204 -0.28 -5.70 -21.20
C HIS A 204 0.04 -6.09 -19.75
N TRP A 205 0.24 -5.08 -18.92
CA TRP A 205 0.26 -5.20 -17.46
C TRP A 205 -0.46 -4.03 -16.81
N HIS A 206 -0.84 -4.19 -15.54
CA HIS A 206 -1.36 -3.12 -14.69
C HIS A 206 -0.97 -3.35 -13.23
N GLY A 207 -1.01 -2.29 -12.43
CA GLY A 207 -0.65 -2.35 -11.01
C GLY A 207 -0.76 -1.01 -10.33
N ALA A 208 -0.43 -0.99 -9.04
CA ALA A 208 -0.42 0.21 -8.21
C ALA A 208 0.75 1.13 -8.55
N ARG A 209 0.67 2.41 -8.17
CA ARG A 209 1.85 3.27 -8.03
C ARG A 209 2.68 2.84 -6.82
N LYS A 210 3.93 3.32 -6.74
CA LYS A 210 4.86 3.01 -5.63
C LYS A 210 4.35 3.50 -4.27
N ASP A 211 3.58 4.55 -4.27
CA ASP A 211 3.11 5.30 -3.10
C ASP A 211 1.59 5.27 -2.89
N SER A 212 0.87 4.51 -3.71
CA SER A 212 -0.60 4.45 -3.64
C SER A 212 -1.12 3.03 -3.69
N TRP A 213 -2.09 2.71 -2.85
CA TRP A 213 -2.98 1.59 -3.08
C TRP A 213 -3.72 1.81 -4.40
N PHE A 214 -3.98 0.74 -5.13
CA PHE A 214 -4.74 0.79 -6.36
C PHE A 214 -5.80 -0.30 -6.38
N ARG A 215 -6.98 0.05 -6.88
CA ARG A 215 -8.08 -0.89 -6.99
C ARG A 215 -8.88 -0.67 -8.26
N HIS A 216 -9.16 -1.76 -8.93
CA HIS A 216 -10.04 -1.76 -10.09
C HIS A 216 -10.97 -2.98 -10.09
N LEU A 217 -12.08 -2.86 -10.79
CA LEU A 217 -12.87 -4.01 -11.20
C LEU A 217 -12.28 -4.54 -12.51
N ALA A 218 -11.87 -5.81 -12.48
CA ALA A 218 -11.50 -6.56 -13.67
C ALA A 218 -12.76 -7.25 -14.21
N VAL A 219 -13.23 -6.82 -15.35
CA VAL A 219 -14.39 -7.41 -16.05
C VAL A 219 -13.86 -8.33 -17.13
N GLU A 220 -14.12 -9.62 -17.00
CA GLU A 220 -13.78 -10.60 -18.04
C GLU A 220 -14.81 -10.51 -19.16
N VAL A 221 -14.39 -10.04 -20.32
CA VAL A 221 -15.29 -9.93 -21.47
C VAL A 221 -15.68 -11.34 -21.94
N PRO A 222 -16.97 -11.65 -22.08
CA PRO A 222 -17.42 -12.98 -22.52
C PRO A 222 -16.74 -13.42 -23.83
N SER A 223 -16.29 -14.68 -23.87
CA SER A 223 -15.45 -15.17 -24.95
C SER A 223 -15.74 -16.63 -25.30
N GLU A 224 -15.44 -17.02 -26.54
CA GLU A 224 -15.33 -18.41 -26.98
C GLU A 224 -13.87 -18.86 -26.84
N ASN A 225 -13.62 -19.97 -26.11
CA ASN A 225 -12.30 -20.52 -25.85
C ASN A 225 -11.30 -19.53 -25.26
N GLY A 226 -11.76 -18.70 -24.29
CA GLY A 226 -10.91 -17.72 -23.61
C GLY A 226 -9.85 -18.37 -22.71
N SER A 227 -8.64 -17.81 -22.72
CA SER A 227 -7.55 -18.19 -21.81
C SER A 227 -6.65 -17.02 -21.50
N THR A 228 -5.92 -17.07 -20.37
CA THR A 228 -4.91 -16.07 -20.03
C THR A 228 -3.54 -16.69 -20.12
N GLU A 229 -2.67 -16.07 -20.90
CA GLU A 229 -1.24 -16.38 -20.97
C GLU A 229 -0.47 -15.42 -20.05
N TRP A 230 0.20 -15.97 -19.05
CA TRP A 230 1.11 -15.21 -18.20
C TRP A 230 2.51 -15.21 -18.81
N CYS A 231 3.05 -14.02 -18.97
CA CYS A 231 4.37 -13.77 -19.55
C CYS A 231 5.37 -13.37 -18.46
N GLU A 232 6.46 -12.72 -18.87
CA GLU A 232 7.52 -12.26 -17.98
C GLU A 232 7.05 -11.20 -16.95
N ALA A 233 7.78 -11.09 -15.86
CA ALA A 233 7.59 -10.00 -14.90
C ALA A 233 7.88 -8.64 -15.52
N VAL A 234 7.22 -7.59 -15.03
CA VAL A 234 7.55 -6.21 -15.37
C VAL A 234 8.90 -5.87 -14.76
N ASP A 235 9.83 -5.38 -15.58
CA ASP A 235 11.17 -5.01 -15.17
C ASP A 235 11.15 -3.92 -14.09
N ASP A 236 11.84 -4.17 -12.95
CA ASP A 236 11.89 -3.24 -11.82
C ASP A 236 12.50 -1.89 -12.22
N ALA A 237 13.55 -1.90 -13.05
CA ALA A 237 14.20 -0.67 -13.48
C ALA A 237 13.33 0.18 -14.42
N GLN A 238 12.38 -0.43 -15.13
CA GLN A 238 11.36 0.29 -15.90
C GLN A 238 10.27 0.83 -14.96
N TYR A 239 9.77 -0.01 -14.06
CA TYR A 239 8.73 0.38 -13.11
C TYR A 239 9.20 1.51 -12.18
N GLU A 240 10.44 1.48 -11.70
CA GLU A 240 11.01 2.51 -10.82
C GLU A 240 11.09 3.91 -11.45
N LYS A 241 11.03 4.00 -12.78
CA LYS A 241 11.00 5.29 -13.50
C LYS A 241 9.60 5.90 -13.57
N LEU A 242 8.56 5.10 -13.25
CA LEU A 242 7.19 5.59 -13.23
C LEU A 242 6.95 6.31 -11.91
N GLY A 243 6.67 7.57 -11.91
CA GLY A 243 6.36 8.55 -10.90
C GLY A 243 6.19 8.16 -9.46
#